data_d6bb00912e765e5f7ff06fefbabc0eb8
#
_entry.id   d6bb00912e765e5f7ff06fefbabc0eb8
#
_cell.length_a   1.000
_cell.length_b   1.000
_cell.length_c   1.000
_cell.angle_alpha   90.00
_cell.angle_beta   90.00
_cell.angle_gamma   90.00
#
_symmetry.space_group_name_H-M   'P 1'
#
loop_
_entity.id
_entity.type
_entity.pdbx_description
1 polymer ?
#
loop_
_entity_poly.entity_id
_entity_poly.type
_entity_poly.pdbx_seq_one_letter_code
_entity_poly.pdbx_strand_id
1 'polypeptide(L)'
;MAQDFERTITKDIDASLADIRTTANSDDAIVGIRMANTSSSQITVEVAITDSSDNITAYLIKDAPIPVGSALELIDGGSKIILHSGDKLRAKSSATNSLDVVVSAVDTISE
;
A
#
# COMPACT_ATOMS: atom_id res chain seq x y z
N MET A 1 -2.68 15.35 20.58
CA MET A 1 -1.71 15.23 19.50
C MET A 1 -2.36 15.51 18.16
N ALA A 2 -1.74 16.27 17.32
CA ALA A 2 -2.34 16.59 16.02
C ALA A 2 -2.26 15.41 15.05
N GLN A 3 -3.30 15.26 14.27
CA GLN A 3 -3.30 14.31 13.17
C GLN A 3 -2.72 14.99 11.95
N ASP A 4 -1.89 14.28 11.20
CA ASP A 4 -1.24 14.82 10.01
C ASP A 4 -1.58 13.99 8.78
N PHE A 5 -1.73 14.67 7.65
CA PHE A 5 -1.76 13.99 6.37
C PHE A 5 -0.32 13.68 5.96
N GLU A 6 -0.09 12.43 5.58
CA GLU A 6 1.23 11.95 5.20
C GLU A 6 1.16 11.15 3.92
N ARG A 7 2.32 11.02 3.30
CA ARG A 7 2.43 10.20 2.10
C ARG A 7 3.71 9.37 2.18
N THR A 8 3.65 8.15 1.66
CA THR A 8 4.81 7.28 1.53
C THR A 8 4.98 6.91 0.07
N ILE A 9 6.18 7.10 -0.46
CA ILE A 9 6.51 6.77 -1.85
C ILE A 9 7.44 5.57 -1.84
N THR A 10 7.08 4.53 -2.59
CA THR A 10 7.91 3.34 -2.76
C THR A 10 8.08 3.09 -4.24
N LYS A 11 9.33 3.06 -4.69
CA LYS A 11 9.67 2.89 -6.11
C LYS A 11 10.18 1.50 -6.39
N ASP A 12 10.04 1.11 -7.65
CA ASP A 12 10.72 -0.08 -8.18
C ASP A 12 10.40 -1.34 -7.40
N ILE A 13 9.13 -1.54 -7.12
CA ILE A 13 8.66 -2.73 -6.41
C ILE A 13 8.84 -3.95 -7.28
N ASP A 14 9.34 -5.02 -6.66
CA ASP A 14 9.71 -6.28 -7.29
C ASP A 14 8.65 -7.36 -7.09
N ALA A 15 9.03 -8.59 -7.39
CA ALA A 15 8.19 -9.76 -7.23
C ALA A 15 8.17 -10.30 -5.80
N SER A 16 8.67 -9.54 -4.84
CA SER A 16 8.59 -9.86 -3.41
C SER A 16 7.79 -8.80 -2.69
N LEU A 17 7.09 -9.18 -1.65
CA LEU A 17 6.34 -8.20 -0.84
C LEU A 17 7.29 -7.17 -0.22
N ALA A 18 6.99 -5.91 -0.45
CA ALA A 18 7.75 -4.79 0.10
C ALA A 18 6.84 -3.93 0.96
N ASP A 19 7.38 -3.37 2.03
CA ASP A 19 6.62 -2.48 2.89
C ASP A 19 6.35 -1.17 2.16
N ILE A 20 5.10 -0.79 2.05
CA ILE A 20 4.72 0.49 1.44
C ILE A 20 4.19 1.48 2.47
N ARG A 21 3.83 1.00 3.65
CA ARG A 21 3.55 1.86 4.80
C ARG A 21 3.68 1.01 6.06
N THR A 22 4.39 1.53 7.05
CA THR A 22 4.50 0.88 8.36
C THR A 22 4.13 1.89 9.43
N THR A 23 3.61 1.38 10.54
CA THR A 23 3.31 2.20 11.72
C THR A 23 4.09 1.63 12.89
N ALA A 24 4.67 2.49 13.70
CA ALA A 24 5.44 2.04 14.86
C ALA A 24 4.74 2.38 16.16
N ASN A 25 4.26 3.60 16.28
CA ASN A 25 3.74 4.12 17.55
C ASN A 25 2.38 4.79 17.40
N SER A 26 1.70 4.61 16.27
CA SER A 26 0.43 5.30 16.04
C SER A 26 -0.49 4.41 15.22
N ASP A 27 -1.77 4.74 15.24
CA ASP A 27 -2.75 4.16 14.34
C ASP A 27 -2.95 5.13 13.18
N ASP A 28 -3.00 4.61 11.97
CA ASP A 28 -3.14 5.41 10.76
C ASP A 28 -4.39 5.01 9.99
N ALA A 29 -5.02 5.98 9.34
CA ALA A 29 -6.06 5.72 8.35
C ALA A 29 -5.45 5.87 6.97
N ILE A 30 -5.50 4.82 6.17
CA ILE A 30 -5.02 4.85 4.79
C ILE A 30 -6.16 5.35 3.92
N VAL A 31 -5.96 6.48 3.26
CA VAL A 31 -7.01 7.14 2.49
C VAL A 31 -6.79 7.05 0.98
N GLY A 32 -5.65 6.55 0.54
CA GLY A 32 -5.39 6.34 -0.88
C GLY A 32 -4.17 5.46 -1.10
N ILE A 33 -4.24 4.57 -2.09
CA ILE A 33 -3.11 3.77 -2.54
C ILE A 33 -3.12 3.82 -4.06
N ARG A 34 -2.13 4.49 -4.64
CA ARG A 34 -2.02 4.60 -6.09
C ARG A 34 -0.82 3.82 -6.56
N MET A 35 -1.04 2.92 -7.52
CA MET A 35 -0.01 2.03 -8.04
C MET A 35 0.15 2.26 -9.53
N ALA A 36 1.35 2.59 -9.97
CA ALA A 36 1.62 2.89 -11.37
C ALA A 36 2.55 1.84 -11.95
N ASN A 37 2.17 1.32 -13.12
CA ASN A 37 3.01 0.40 -13.88
C ASN A 37 4.05 1.21 -14.64
N THR A 38 5.31 1.06 -14.26
CA THR A 38 6.42 1.79 -14.88
C THR A 38 7.20 0.93 -15.86
N SER A 39 6.73 -0.30 -16.11
CA SER A 39 7.41 -1.20 -17.03
C SER A 39 6.85 -1.08 -18.45
N SER A 40 7.42 -1.84 -19.36
CA SER A 40 6.98 -1.86 -20.75
C SER A 40 5.99 -2.97 -21.06
N SER A 41 5.51 -3.68 -20.03
CA SER A 41 4.55 -4.78 -20.18
C SER A 41 3.46 -4.65 -19.13
N GLN A 42 2.33 -5.31 -19.36
CA GLN A 42 1.32 -5.43 -18.33
C GLN A 42 1.87 -6.21 -17.14
N ILE A 43 1.52 -5.78 -15.93
CA ILE A 43 1.90 -6.46 -14.70
C ILE A 43 0.65 -6.82 -13.91
N THR A 44 0.80 -7.73 -12.94
CA THR A 44 -0.22 -7.94 -11.92
C THR A 44 0.36 -7.52 -10.58
N VAL A 45 -0.49 -7.04 -9.70
CA VAL A 45 -0.06 -6.51 -8.40
C VAL A 45 -0.87 -7.12 -7.27
N GLU A 46 -0.28 -7.13 -6.10
CA GLU A 46 -0.92 -7.55 -4.86
C GLU A 46 -0.66 -6.51 -3.79
N VAL A 47 -1.66 -6.27 -2.96
CA VAL A 47 -1.50 -5.42 -1.78
C VAL A 47 -2.05 -6.19 -0.59
N ALA A 48 -1.28 -6.23 0.49
CA ALA A 48 -1.64 -6.99 1.68
C ALA A 48 -1.37 -6.17 2.93
N ILE A 49 -2.11 -6.46 3.97
CA ILE A 49 -1.89 -5.90 5.30
C ILE A 49 -1.45 -7.03 6.23
N THR A 50 -0.40 -6.78 7.01
CA THR A 50 0.09 -7.73 7.98
C THR A 50 -0.14 -7.18 9.37
N ASP A 51 -0.91 -7.92 10.17
CA ASP A 51 -1.24 -7.58 11.56
C ASP A 51 -0.07 -7.99 12.45
N SER A 52 0.46 -7.05 13.22
CA SER A 52 1.59 -7.32 14.09
C SER A 52 1.24 -8.18 15.31
N SER A 53 -0.01 -8.11 15.77
CA SER A 53 -0.44 -8.83 16.98
C SER A 53 -0.55 -10.32 16.72
N ASP A 54 -1.25 -10.69 15.65
CA ASP A 54 -1.53 -12.08 15.34
C ASP A 54 -0.69 -12.62 14.21
N ASN A 55 0.14 -11.77 13.61
CA ASN A 55 1.01 -12.13 12.52
C ASN A 55 0.23 -12.69 11.32
N ILE A 56 -0.95 -12.12 11.09
CA ILE A 56 -1.83 -12.51 10.00
C ILE A 56 -1.62 -11.58 8.83
N THR A 57 -1.52 -12.14 7.62
CA THR A 57 -1.46 -11.37 6.39
C THR A 57 -2.74 -11.58 5.60
N ALA A 58 -3.43 -10.49 5.29
CA ALA A 58 -4.63 -10.51 4.47
C ALA A 58 -4.44 -9.65 3.23
N TYR A 59 -4.93 -10.12 2.10
CA TYR A 59 -4.79 -9.40 0.85
C TYR A 59 -5.96 -8.43 0.67
N LEU A 60 -5.64 -7.19 0.33
CA LEU A 60 -6.64 -6.21 -0.08
C LEU A 60 -6.99 -6.40 -1.55
N ILE A 61 -5.99 -6.77 -2.35
CA ILE A 61 -6.17 -7.11 -3.75
C ILE A 61 -5.07 -8.10 -4.14
N LYS A 62 -5.39 -9.01 -5.04
CA LYS A 62 -4.45 -10.03 -5.48
C LYS A 62 -4.57 -10.24 -6.97
N ASP A 63 -3.41 -10.29 -7.65
CA ASP A 63 -3.33 -10.53 -9.09
C ASP A 63 -4.14 -9.53 -9.93
N ALA A 64 -4.19 -8.27 -9.50
CA ALA A 64 -4.88 -7.24 -10.24
C ALA A 64 -4.02 -6.76 -11.40
N PRO A 65 -4.53 -6.74 -12.63
CA PRO A 65 -3.74 -6.31 -13.78
C PRO A 65 -3.65 -4.79 -13.87
N ILE A 66 -2.45 -4.30 -14.20
CA ILE A 66 -2.25 -2.89 -14.53
C ILE A 66 -1.59 -2.85 -15.91
N PRO A 67 -2.31 -2.36 -16.93
CA PRO A 67 -1.74 -2.26 -18.27
C PRO A 67 -0.57 -1.29 -18.34
N VAL A 68 0.19 -1.40 -19.42
CA VAL A 68 1.29 -0.47 -19.70
C VAL A 68 0.78 0.96 -19.70
N GLY A 69 1.51 1.85 -19.04
CA GLY A 69 1.17 3.26 -19.00
C GLY A 69 -0.02 3.62 -18.14
N SER A 70 -0.49 2.68 -17.32
CA SER A 70 -1.69 2.87 -16.49
C SER A 70 -1.36 2.81 -15.01
N ALA A 71 -2.34 3.20 -14.22
CA ALA A 71 -2.26 3.14 -12.76
C ALA A 71 -3.56 2.58 -12.20
N LEU A 72 -3.47 2.01 -11.01
CA LEU A 72 -4.62 1.50 -10.26
C LEU A 72 -4.75 2.29 -8.97
N GLU A 73 -5.94 2.79 -8.70
CA GLU A 73 -6.26 3.42 -7.43
C GLU A 73 -7.03 2.41 -6.60
N LEU A 74 -6.41 1.89 -5.53
CA LEU A 74 -7.01 0.81 -4.76
C LEU A 74 -8.09 1.30 -3.82
N ILE A 75 -7.85 2.41 -3.14
CA ILE A 75 -8.83 2.97 -2.20
C ILE A 75 -9.49 4.16 -2.87
N ASP A 76 -10.81 4.11 -2.96
CA ASP A 76 -11.59 5.07 -3.71
C ASP A 76 -12.88 5.35 -2.98
N GLY A 77 -13.39 6.58 -3.14
CA GLY A 77 -14.75 6.91 -2.76
C GLY A 77 -15.06 6.91 -1.28
N GLY A 78 -14.08 7.08 -0.43
CA GLY A 78 -14.31 7.20 1.00
C GLY A 78 -14.07 5.95 1.82
N SER A 79 -13.72 4.84 1.17
CA SER A 79 -13.26 3.66 1.90
C SER A 79 -11.94 3.97 2.57
N LYS A 80 -11.74 3.41 3.76
CA LYS A 80 -10.52 3.62 4.50
C LYS A 80 -10.03 2.30 5.06
N ILE A 81 -8.71 2.18 5.17
CA ILE A 81 -8.09 1.02 5.79
C ILE A 81 -7.33 1.51 7.01
N ILE A 82 -7.53 0.84 8.13
CA ILE A 82 -6.88 1.22 9.38
C ILE A 82 -5.66 0.33 9.58
N LEU A 83 -4.51 0.97 9.81
CA LEU A 83 -3.31 0.29 10.28
C LEU A 83 -3.15 0.59 11.75
N HIS A 84 -3.18 -0.43 12.57
CA HIS A 84 -2.87 -0.28 13.98
C HIS A 84 -1.37 -0.23 14.18
N SER A 85 -0.96 0.28 15.32
CA SER A 85 0.44 0.38 15.67
C SER A 85 1.15 -0.96 15.45
N GLY A 86 2.22 -0.92 14.68
CA GLY A 86 3.01 -2.10 14.35
C GLY A 86 2.60 -2.85 13.10
N ASP A 87 1.44 -2.53 12.53
CA ASP A 87 0.99 -3.17 11.30
C ASP A 87 1.80 -2.71 10.10
N LYS A 88 1.80 -3.52 9.05
CA LYS A 88 2.49 -3.21 7.80
C LYS A 88 1.55 -3.33 6.62
N LEU A 89 1.62 -2.36 5.73
CA LEU A 89 0.96 -2.41 4.44
C LEU A 89 2.03 -2.75 3.40
N ARG A 90 1.80 -3.78 2.60
CA ARG A 90 2.80 -4.31 1.69
C ARG A 90 2.24 -4.48 0.29
N ALA A 91 3.12 -4.42 -0.70
CA ALA A 91 2.74 -4.62 -2.09
C ALA A 91 3.81 -5.41 -2.82
N LYS A 92 3.41 -6.08 -3.90
CA LYS A 92 4.36 -6.69 -4.82
C LYS A 92 3.81 -6.66 -6.23
N SER A 93 4.71 -6.83 -7.19
CA SER A 93 4.40 -6.86 -8.60
C SER A 93 4.84 -8.20 -9.19
N SER A 94 4.32 -8.54 -10.36
CA SER A 94 4.73 -9.75 -11.07
C SER A 94 6.09 -9.63 -11.76
N ALA A 95 6.66 -8.43 -11.83
CA ALA A 95 7.92 -8.20 -12.53
C ALA A 95 8.84 -7.30 -11.72
N THR A 96 10.14 -7.42 -11.97
CA THR A 96 11.18 -6.66 -11.27
C THR A 96 11.13 -5.19 -11.66
N ASN A 97 11.26 -4.30 -10.69
CA ASN A 97 11.35 -2.84 -10.88
C ASN A 97 10.23 -2.29 -11.75
N SER A 98 9.00 -2.77 -11.51
CA SER A 98 7.90 -2.51 -12.43
C SER A 98 6.78 -1.65 -11.85
N LEU A 99 6.82 -1.34 -10.56
CA LEU A 99 5.69 -0.73 -9.88
C LEU A 99 6.16 0.36 -8.93
N ASP A 100 5.55 1.53 -9.05
CA ASP A 100 5.70 2.62 -8.08
C ASP A 100 4.40 2.78 -7.33
N VAL A 101 4.49 2.97 -6.02
CA VAL A 101 3.30 3.09 -5.16
C VAL A 101 3.39 4.37 -4.32
N VAL A 102 2.28 5.10 -4.28
CA VAL A 102 2.13 6.25 -3.38
C VAL A 102 0.97 5.95 -2.45
N VAL A 103 1.25 5.97 -1.15
CA VAL A 103 0.25 5.76 -0.11
C VAL A 103 -0.02 7.10 0.57
N SER A 104 -1.30 7.46 0.66
CA SER A 104 -1.74 8.65 1.39
C SER A 104 -2.41 8.21 2.67
N ALA A 105 -2.07 8.84 3.78
CA ALA A 105 -2.54 8.44 5.09
C ALA A 105 -2.77 9.64 5.99
N VAL A 106 -3.62 9.43 7.00
CA VAL A 106 -3.75 10.35 8.14
C VAL A 106 -3.19 9.60 9.33
N ASP A 107 -2.15 10.13 9.96
CA ASP A 107 -1.52 9.44 11.08
C ASP A 107 -2.16 9.82 12.41
N THR A 108 -1.85 9.07 13.44
CA THR A 108 -2.20 9.37 14.83
C THR A 108 -3.71 9.57 15.01
N ILE A 109 -4.51 8.73 14.38
CA ILE A 109 -5.97 8.92 14.39
C ILE A 109 -6.60 8.54 15.72
N SER A 110 -5.90 7.80 16.56
CA SER A 110 -6.43 7.31 17.85
C SER A 110 -5.90 8.10 19.04
N GLU A 111 -5.41 9.28 18.84
CA GLU A 111 -4.92 10.13 19.90
C GLU A 111 -6.02 10.74 20.72
#